data_87e9d1adc554b12f06b2300369f1aed7
#
_entry.id   87e9d1adc554b12f06b2300369f1aed7
#
_cell.length_a   1.000
_cell.length_b   1.000
_cell.length_c   1.000
_cell.angle_alpha   90.00
_cell.angle_beta   90.00
_cell.angle_gamma   90.00
#
_symmetry.space_group_name_H-M   'P 1'
#
loop_
_entity.id
_entity.type
_entity.pdbx_description
1 polymer ?
#
loop_
_entity_poly.entity_id
_entity_poly.type
_entity_poly.pdbx_seq_one_letter_code
_entity_poly.pdbx_strand_id
1 'polypeptide(L)'
;GCVVRCGSEVTLIEQSALHLADGSHHEFDAVFLVSAVAPPAWLTGSKLMLDDAGFIAVGPTLQSLSHEHIFAAGDIAALTDNPRPKSGVYAVRAGPVLADNLLRFATGQRLRRWRPQSKALALVGTANGKALAVRGNHTSYSRAGWWLKKWIDGRWMAKYTRLNMAPPPAPRPLSGLQPADVADTRNDPAFSAMRCLGCGAKTSHETLSLSLQDAVLIARDLGADPRYLPVAGLNEDSAILPAPASGDLVQSVDVISEITTDPFQLGRIAAVHALSDLYAANALPQHALAIINMAPARIDLQRQQLTQLMAGSLLALADARALLVGGHTSETDATSAGFAVTGTRAVAPTPPRLEQDPVLLITKPVGTGVIMAGGMRLDAQGEWVTAALDSMALGNGTAADILQPDNPMMTDVTGFGLARHALNLAERCHFTGVEITLSAVPLLPGAGILVEQGIRSSLHDANRAAVRLADDSRGNPIAELLFDPQTSGGLLAALPRVQAEAAVDRWQAGGQTAVIIGRLTNAWTGLYPNQKD
;
A
#
# COMPACT_ATOMS: atom_id res chain seq x y z
N GLY A 1 35.97 -34.86 7.12
CA GLY A 1 36.48 -34.20 5.92
C GLY A 1 35.34 -33.86 4.99
N CYS A 2 35.49 -32.84 4.14
CA CYS A 2 34.47 -32.43 3.16
C CYS A 2 34.62 -33.36 1.92
N VAL A 3 33.52 -33.91 1.44
CA VAL A 3 33.44 -34.63 0.18
C VAL A 3 32.91 -33.70 -0.89
N VAL A 4 33.66 -33.50 -1.97
CA VAL A 4 33.24 -32.67 -3.11
C VAL A 4 32.81 -33.62 -4.25
N ARG A 5 31.59 -33.44 -4.74
CA ARG A 5 31.05 -34.12 -5.92
C ARG A 5 30.85 -33.12 -7.03
N CYS A 6 31.54 -33.33 -8.15
CA CYS A 6 31.42 -32.48 -9.33
C CYS A 6 30.60 -33.22 -10.41
N GLY A 7 29.84 -32.44 -11.20
CA GLY A 7 29.02 -33.00 -12.27
C GLY A 7 27.77 -33.76 -11.80
N SER A 8 27.41 -33.61 -10.53
CA SER A 8 26.21 -34.20 -9.93
C SER A 8 25.12 -33.14 -9.84
N GLU A 9 24.16 -33.18 -10.75
CA GLU A 9 23.03 -32.25 -10.79
C GLU A 9 21.97 -32.70 -9.78
N VAL A 10 21.52 -31.77 -8.92
CA VAL A 10 20.42 -32.00 -7.97
C VAL A 10 19.10 -31.75 -8.69
N THR A 11 18.25 -32.77 -8.76
CA THR A 11 16.96 -32.72 -9.46
C THR A 11 15.78 -32.51 -8.52
N LEU A 12 15.89 -32.94 -7.25
CA LEU A 12 14.85 -32.81 -6.24
C LEU A 12 15.48 -32.67 -4.85
N ILE A 13 14.89 -31.80 -4.03
CA ILE A 13 15.22 -31.63 -2.62
C ILE A 13 13.97 -31.95 -1.81
N GLU A 14 14.04 -33.01 -1.00
CA GLU A 14 13.00 -33.34 -0.02
C GLU A 14 13.39 -32.87 1.37
N GLN A 15 12.58 -33.17 2.36
CA GLN A 15 12.77 -32.65 3.73
C GLN A 15 14.10 -33.11 4.36
N SER A 16 14.61 -34.30 3.98
CA SER A 16 15.83 -34.91 4.53
C SER A 16 16.72 -35.54 3.49
N ALA A 17 16.45 -35.42 2.19
CA ALA A 17 17.21 -36.06 1.12
C ALA A 17 17.36 -35.18 -0.11
N LEU A 18 18.51 -35.34 -0.82
CA LEU A 18 18.78 -34.79 -2.14
C LEU A 18 18.75 -35.94 -3.17
N HIS A 19 18.04 -35.73 -4.26
CA HIS A 19 18.06 -36.65 -5.42
C HIS A 19 18.91 -36.05 -6.55
N LEU A 20 19.75 -36.85 -7.12
CA LEU A 20 20.64 -36.45 -8.22
C LEU A 20 20.12 -37.00 -9.56
N ALA A 21 20.55 -36.37 -10.66
CA ALA A 21 20.17 -36.75 -12.02
C ALA A 21 20.62 -38.20 -12.41
N ASP A 22 21.62 -38.76 -11.72
CA ASP A 22 22.08 -40.13 -11.89
C ASP A 22 21.22 -41.19 -11.15
N GLY A 23 20.13 -40.74 -10.47
CA GLY A 23 19.23 -41.59 -9.70
C GLY A 23 19.69 -41.86 -8.26
N SER A 24 20.87 -41.40 -7.86
CA SER A 24 21.35 -41.54 -6.49
C SER A 24 20.68 -40.52 -5.58
N HIS A 25 20.58 -40.81 -4.26
CA HIS A 25 20.10 -39.90 -3.25
C HIS A 25 21.06 -39.77 -2.08
N HIS A 26 21.02 -38.64 -1.37
CA HIS A 26 21.86 -38.38 -0.20
C HIS A 26 21.00 -37.79 0.92
N GLU A 27 21.01 -38.44 2.08
CA GLU A 27 20.38 -37.93 3.28
C GLU A 27 21.23 -36.80 3.87
N PHE A 28 20.55 -35.84 4.53
CA PHE A 28 21.18 -34.70 5.21
C PHE A 28 20.37 -34.25 6.44
N ASP A 29 21.06 -33.73 7.43
CA ASP A 29 20.45 -33.05 8.59
C ASP A 29 20.16 -31.56 8.29
N ALA A 30 20.95 -30.94 7.41
CA ALA A 30 20.77 -29.58 6.96
C ALA A 30 21.33 -29.39 5.55
N VAL A 31 20.66 -28.59 4.71
CA VAL A 31 21.09 -28.25 3.38
C VAL A 31 21.27 -26.75 3.22
N PHE A 32 22.38 -26.33 2.61
CA PHE A 32 22.63 -24.96 2.21
C PHE A 32 22.58 -24.88 0.68
N LEU A 33 21.48 -24.30 0.16
CA LEU A 33 21.30 -24.17 -1.27
C LEU A 33 21.95 -22.87 -1.76
N VAL A 34 22.91 -22.98 -2.69
CA VAL A 34 23.53 -21.88 -3.40
C VAL A 34 23.35 -22.13 -4.90
N SER A 35 22.23 -21.68 -5.43
CA SER A 35 21.87 -21.86 -6.84
C SER A 35 22.21 -20.65 -7.69
N ALA A 36 22.10 -20.78 -9.00
CA ALA A 36 22.12 -19.65 -9.93
C ALA A 36 20.87 -18.77 -9.74
N VAL A 37 20.99 -17.49 -10.12
CA VAL A 37 19.86 -16.54 -10.08
C VAL A 37 18.84 -16.93 -11.15
N ALA A 38 17.58 -17.07 -10.75
CA ALA A 38 16.45 -17.23 -11.66
C ALA A 38 15.67 -15.91 -11.80
N PRO A 39 15.09 -15.63 -12.97
CA PRO A 39 14.23 -14.46 -13.14
C PRO A 39 12.94 -14.64 -12.34
N PRO A 40 12.37 -13.54 -11.77
CA PRO A 40 11.08 -13.59 -11.11
C PRO A 40 9.97 -14.03 -12.08
N ALA A 41 9.07 -14.92 -11.64
CA ALA A 41 8.02 -15.51 -12.49
C ALA A 41 7.09 -14.47 -13.13
N TRP A 42 6.83 -13.34 -12.45
CA TRP A 42 5.97 -12.26 -12.95
C TRP A 42 6.51 -11.59 -14.23
N LEU A 43 7.81 -11.69 -14.51
CA LEU A 43 8.38 -11.14 -15.76
C LEU A 43 7.79 -11.80 -17.01
N THR A 44 7.45 -13.06 -16.94
CA THR A 44 6.86 -13.80 -18.08
C THR A 44 5.50 -13.22 -18.51
N GLY A 45 4.74 -12.67 -17.55
CA GLY A 45 3.47 -11.99 -17.82
C GLY A 45 3.61 -10.50 -18.15
N SER A 46 4.82 -9.93 -18.03
CA SER A 46 5.09 -8.54 -18.41
C SER A 46 5.22 -8.43 -19.94
N LYS A 47 4.89 -7.27 -20.49
CA LYS A 47 5.11 -6.99 -21.92
C LYS A 47 6.56 -6.58 -22.21
N LEU A 48 7.50 -6.79 -21.29
CA LEU A 48 8.91 -6.46 -21.45
C LEU A 48 9.60 -7.47 -22.37
N MET A 49 10.54 -6.99 -23.17
CA MET A 49 11.44 -7.89 -23.89
C MET A 49 12.39 -8.57 -22.90
N LEU A 50 12.39 -9.89 -22.90
CA LEU A 50 13.24 -10.73 -22.07
C LEU A 50 14.31 -11.41 -22.94
N ASP A 51 15.45 -11.79 -22.32
CA ASP A 51 16.41 -12.68 -22.96
C ASP A 51 15.94 -14.16 -22.91
N ASP A 52 16.69 -15.07 -23.52
CA ASP A 52 16.36 -16.50 -23.57
C ASP A 52 16.28 -17.15 -22.17
N ALA A 53 16.89 -16.54 -21.16
CA ALA A 53 16.86 -16.98 -19.77
C ALA A 53 15.74 -16.33 -18.95
N GLY A 54 14.93 -15.43 -19.54
CA GLY A 54 13.79 -14.76 -18.91
C GLY A 54 14.12 -13.47 -18.15
N PHE A 55 15.32 -12.91 -18.29
CA PHE A 55 15.70 -11.63 -17.69
C PHE A 55 15.38 -10.46 -18.61
N ILE A 56 15.17 -9.27 -18.03
CA ILE A 56 14.84 -8.06 -18.81
C ILE A 56 15.99 -7.70 -19.73
N ALA A 57 15.76 -7.74 -21.05
CA ALA A 57 16.72 -7.32 -22.06
C ALA A 57 16.93 -5.81 -22.04
N VAL A 58 18.15 -5.36 -21.72
CA VAL A 58 18.51 -3.95 -21.65
C VAL A 58 19.67 -3.58 -22.58
N GLY A 59 19.61 -2.37 -23.09
CA GLY A 59 20.69 -1.77 -23.88
C GLY A 59 21.82 -1.22 -22.99
N PRO A 60 22.85 -0.62 -23.60
CA PRO A 60 24.00 -0.07 -22.89
C PRO A 60 23.67 1.12 -21.97
N THR A 61 22.51 1.71 -22.10
CA THR A 61 21.99 2.76 -21.22
C THR A 61 21.19 2.21 -20.03
N LEU A 62 21.08 0.89 -19.89
CA LEU A 62 20.25 0.19 -18.91
C LEU A 62 18.74 0.39 -19.12
N GLN A 63 18.31 0.93 -20.26
CA GLN A 63 16.91 0.97 -20.67
C GLN A 63 16.49 -0.38 -21.23
N SER A 64 15.24 -0.76 -20.97
CA SER A 64 14.58 -1.88 -21.64
C SER A 64 14.57 -1.68 -23.14
N LEU A 65 14.78 -2.76 -23.89
CA LEU A 65 14.74 -2.71 -25.37
C LEU A 65 13.32 -2.55 -25.91
N SER A 66 12.30 -2.84 -25.13
CA SER A 66 10.89 -2.74 -25.53
C SER A 66 10.19 -1.47 -25.03
N HIS A 67 10.69 -0.85 -23.94
CA HIS A 67 10.04 0.30 -23.30
C HIS A 67 11.08 1.33 -22.85
N GLU A 68 11.09 2.49 -23.50
CA GLU A 68 12.10 3.53 -23.27
C GLU A 68 12.10 4.14 -21.86
N HIS A 69 10.95 4.12 -21.16
CA HIS A 69 10.78 4.65 -19.80
C HIS A 69 11.05 3.61 -18.69
N ILE A 70 11.41 2.35 -19.08
CA ILE A 70 11.73 1.29 -18.13
C ILE A 70 13.23 1.03 -18.15
N PHE A 71 13.82 1.02 -16.97
CA PHE A 71 15.23 0.74 -16.73
C PHE A 71 15.39 -0.49 -15.84
N ALA A 72 16.42 -1.30 -16.09
CA ALA A 72 16.75 -2.42 -15.22
C ALA A 72 18.28 -2.53 -15.03
N ALA A 73 18.67 -2.92 -13.82
CA ALA A 73 20.07 -3.17 -13.45
C ALA A 73 20.17 -4.30 -12.42
N GLY A 74 21.37 -4.82 -12.21
CA GLY A 74 21.61 -5.95 -11.31
C GLY A 74 21.22 -7.27 -11.93
N ASP A 75 20.85 -8.24 -11.09
CA ASP A 75 20.66 -9.62 -11.53
C ASP A 75 19.40 -9.80 -12.39
N ILE A 76 18.42 -8.89 -12.30
CA ILE A 76 17.21 -8.91 -13.12
C ILE A 76 17.45 -8.49 -14.59
N ALA A 77 18.56 -7.77 -14.86
CA ALA A 77 18.85 -7.21 -16.18
C ALA A 77 19.82 -8.06 -16.99
N ALA A 78 19.54 -8.27 -18.27
CA ALA A 78 20.44 -8.88 -19.26
C ALA A 78 20.94 -7.80 -20.24
N LEU A 79 22.24 -7.46 -20.17
CA LEU A 79 22.87 -6.58 -21.15
C LEU A 79 23.08 -7.32 -22.47
N THR A 80 22.37 -6.92 -23.53
CA THR A 80 22.44 -7.59 -24.84
C THR A 80 23.75 -7.34 -25.56
N ASP A 81 24.26 -6.09 -25.53
CA ASP A 81 25.50 -5.71 -26.23
C ASP A 81 26.77 -6.26 -25.56
N ASN A 82 26.73 -6.58 -24.29
CA ASN A 82 27.91 -6.95 -23.52
C ASN A 82 27.55 -7.83 -22.30
N PRO A 83 27.11 -9.09 -22.54
CA PRO A 83 26.66 -9.98 -21.48
C PRO A 83 27.68 -10.15 -20.35
N ARG A 84 27.20 -10.17 -19.10
CA ARG A 84 28.02 -10.35 -17.90
C ARG A 84 27.40 -11.40 -16.98
N PRO A 85 28.20 -12.12 -16.21
CA PRO A 85 27.68 -13.00 -15.17
C PRO A 85 26.84 -12.21 -14.15
N LYS A 86 25.76 -12.83 -13.67
CA LYS A 86 24.96 -12.28 -12.56
C LYS A 86 25.81 -12.28 -11.30
N SER A 87 26.17 -11.10 -10.82
CA SER A 87 27.08 -10.94 -9.68
C SER A 87 26.94 -9.55 -9.07
N GLY A 88 26.99 -9.47 -7.75
CA GLY A 88 26.85 -8.22 -6.98
C GLY A 88 27.82 -7.12 -7.40
N VAL A 89 29.02 -7.45 -7.90
CA VAL A 89 29.99 -6.44 -8.36
C VAL A 89 29.51 -5.67 -9.59
N TYR A 90 28.78 -6.33 -10.50
CA TYR A 90 28.20 -5.68 -11.68
C TYR A 90 26.96 -4.90 -11.27
N ALA A 91 26.11 -5.47 -10.39
CA ALA A 91 24.94 -4.77 -9.85
C ALA A 91 25.31 -3.45 -9.18
N VAL A 92 26.28 -3.48 -8.24
CA VAL A 92 26.77 -2.30 -7.52
C VAL A 92 27.33 -1.22 -8.45
N ARG A 93 28.04 -1.63 -9.52
CA ARG A 93 28.65 -0.67 -10.47
C ARG A 93 27.67 -0.14 -11.51
N ALA A 94 26.58 -0.84 -11.77
CA ALA A 94 25.48 -0.34 -12.59
C ALA A 94 24.67 0.74 -11.88
N GLY A 95 24.53 0.68 -10.56
CA GLY A 95 23.69 1.56 -9.76
C GLY A 95 23.89 3.06 -10.02
N PRO A 96 25.14 3.61 -9.95
CA PRO A 96 25.38 5.02 -10.24
C PRO A 96 25.03 5.44 -11.66
N VAL A 97 25.20 4.53 -12.65
CA VAL A 97 24.86 4.82 -14.05
C VAL A 97 23.35 4.78 -14.22
N LEU A 98 22.66 3.86 -13.54
CA LEU A 98 21.20 3.79 -13.53
C LEU A 98 20.61 5.08 -12.93
N ALA A 99 21.10 5.50 -11.76
CA ALA A 99 20.63 6.72 -11.11
C ALA A 99 20.83 7.97 -11.96
N ASP A 100 22.01 8.11 -12.60
CA ASP A 100 22.30 9.22 -13.52
C ASP A 100 21.39 9.17 -14.77
N ASN A 101 21.13 7.98 -15.31
CA ASN A 101 20.28 7.82 -16.49
C ASN A 101 18.80 8.05 -16.21
N LEU A 102 18.29 7.64 -15.05
CA LEU A 102 16.92 7.96 -14.64
C LEU A 102 16.71 9.47 -14.58
N LEU A 103 17.66 10.20 -13.98
CA LEU A 103 17.62 11.65 -13.93
C LEU A 103 17.72 12.29 -15.33
N ARG A 104 18.67 11.83 -16.15
CA ARG A 104 18.84 12.31 -17.54
C ARG A 104 17.61 12.07 -18.38
N PHE A 105 16.97 10.92 -18.22
CA PHE A 105 15.71 10.62 -18.91
C PHE A 105 14.61 11.59 -18.47
N ALA A 106 14.43 11.79 -17.18
CA ALA A 106 13.44 12.71 -16.64
C ALA A 106 13.66 14.18 -17.06
N THR A 107 14.91 14.56 -17.34
CA THR A 107 15.28 15.93 -17.78
C THR A 107 15.53 16.07 -19.28
N GLY A 108 15.21 15.06 -20.08
CA GLY A 108 15.38 15.07 -21.54
C GLY A 108 16.84 15.09 -21.99
N GLN A 109 17.80 14.75 -21.12
CA GLN A 109 19.22 14.73 -21.46
C GLN A 109 19.65 13.42 -22.10
N ARG A 110 20.74 13.48 -22.88
CA ARG A 110 21.32 12.27 -23.50
C ARG A 110 21.78 11.28 -22.43
N LEU A 111 21.35 10.01 -22.55
CA LEU A 111 21.69 8.95 -21.60
C LEU A 111 23.16 8.53 -21.72
N ARG A 112 23.72 8.12 -20.58
CA ARG A 112 25.08 7.64 -20.44
C ARG A 112 25.15 6.13 -20.71
N ARG A 113 26.11 5.70 -21.55
CA ARG A 113 26.36 4.27 -21.79
C ARG A 113 27.19 3.67 -20.66
N TRP A 114 26.73 2.57 -20.10
CA TRP A 114 27.49 1.78 -19.17
C TRP A 114 28.41 0.79 -19.90
N ARG A 115 29.67 0.80 -19.52
CA ARG A 115 30.67 -0.15 -20.01
C ARG A 115 31.17 -0.99 -18.83
N PRO A 116 30.57 -2.17 -18.60
CA PRO A 116 30.99 -3.03 -17.51
C PRO A 116 32.40 -3.56 -17.75
N GLN A 117 33.16 -3.69 -16.66
CA GLN A 117 34.50 -4.30 -16.70
C GLN A 117 34.46 -5.73 -17.23
N SER A 118 35.49 -6.13 -17.97
CA SER A 118 35.57 -7.50 -18.55
C SER A 118 35.85 -8.58 -17.50
N LYS A 119 36.57 -8.24 -16.42
CA LYS A 119 36.96 -9.18 -15.35
C LYS A 119 36.70 -8.56 -13.98
N ALA A 120 35.90 -9.24 -13.18
CA ALA A 120 35.67 -8.88 -11.78
C ALA A 120 36.70 -9.56 -10.88
N LEU A 121 37.02 -8.91 -9.76
CA LEU A 121 37.76 -9.54 -8.66
C LEU A 121 36.76 -10.28 -7.78
N ALA A 122 36.89 -11.58 -7.64
CA ALA A 122 36.15 -12.40 -6.68
C ALA A 122 37.06 -12.67 -5.46
N LEU A 123 36.53 -12.47 -4.27
CA LEU A 123 37.22 -12.72 -2.98
C LEU A 123 36.36 -13.70 -2.17
N VAL A 124 36.79 -14.95 -2.10
CA VAL A 124 36.12 -16.00 -1.33
C VAL A 124 36.88 -16.21 -0.02
N GLY A 125 36.27 -15.85 1.09
CA GLY A 125 36.85 -16.04 2.43
C GLY A 125 36.79 -17.52 2.84
N THR A 126 37.82 -17.97 3.57
CA THR A 126 37.90 -19.30 4.15
C THR A 126 37.97 -19.23 5.67
N ALA A 127 37.56 -20.30 6.35
CA ALA A 127 37.48 -20.37 7.82
C ALA A 127 38.81 -20.15 8.57
N ASN A 128 39.97 -20.30 7.85
CA ASN A 128 41.30 -20.17 8.45
C ASN A 128 41.92 -18.76 8.31
N GLY A 129 41.10 -17.72 8.06
CA GLY A 129 41.57 -16.33 7.96
C GLY A 129 42.36 -16.02 6.69
N LYS A 130 42.17 -16.80 5.64
CA LYS A 130 42.69 -16.54 4.30
C LYS A 130 41.54 -16.32 3.31
N ALA A 131 41.81 -15.76 2.16
CA ALA A 131 40.87 -15.66 1.06
C ALA A 131 41.49 -16.08 -0.24
N LEU A 132 40.69 -16.72 -1.07
CA LEU A 132 40.98 -16.98 -2.48
C LEU A 132 40.56 -15.73 -3.26
N ALA A 133 41.54 -15.08 -3.86
CA ALA A 133 41.34 -13.95 -4.77
C ALA A 133 41.46 -14.45 -6.21
N VAL A 134 40.43 -14.22 -7.02
CA VAL A 134 40.39 -14.63 -8.43
C VAL A 134 40.09 -13.41 -9.29
N ARG A 135 40.93 -13.16 -10.30
CA ARG A 135 40.71 -12.14 -11.33
C ARG A 135 41.16 -12.62 -12.68
N GLY A 136 40.23 -13.06 -13.51
CA GLY A 136 40.53 -13.73 -14.76
C GLY A 136 41.30 -15.03 -14.53
N ASN A 137 42.51 -15.16 -15.10
CA ASN A 137 43.36 -16.34 -14.96
C ASN A 137 44.32 -16.28 -13.73
N HIS A 138 44.28 -15.18 -12.97
CA HIS A 138 45.13 -15.03 -11.80
C HIS A 138 44.38 -15.42 -10.54
N THR A 139 44.96 -16.34 -9.78
CA THR A 139 44.46 -16.77 -8.47
C THR A 139 45.52 -16.60 -7.41
N SER A 140 45.13 -16.19 -6.22
CA SER A 140 46.00 -16.07 -5.06
C SER A 140 45.23 -16.49 -3.81
N TYR A 141 45.87 -17.30 -2.96
CA TYR A 141 45.29 -17.72 -1.69
C TYR A 141 46.17 -17.21 -0.56
N SER A 142 45.70 -16.16 0.14
CA SER A 142 46.56 -15.44 1.11
C SER A 142 45.78 -14.78 2.24
N ARG A 143 46.48 -14.45 3.34
CA ARG A 143 45.97 -13.57 4.41
C ARG A 143 45.75 -12.14 3.91
N ALA A 144 46.57 -11.66 2.99
CA ALA A 144 46.41 -10.33 2.40
C ALA A 144 45.07 -10.23 1.65
N GLY A 145 44.67 -11.29 0.93
CA GLY A 145 43.35 -11.41 0.30
C GLY A 145 42.19 -11.33 1.31
N TRP A 146 42.35 -11.96 2.48
CA TRP A 146 41.38 -11.88 3.57
C TRP A 146 41.24 -10.44 4.13
N TRP A 147 42.34 -9.75 4.38
CA TRP A 147 42.32 -8.36 4.82
C TRP A 147 41.66 -7.44 3.78
N LEU A 148 41.97 -7.63 2.51
CA LEU A 148 41.36 -6.88 1.42
C LEU A 148 39.83 -7.13 1.36
N LYS A 149 39.42 -8.39 1.47
CA LYS A 149 38.00 -8.74 1.53
C LYS A 149 37.32 -8.05 2.71
N LYS A 150 37.85 -8.20 3.92
CA LYS A 150 37.30 -7.60 5.13
C LYS A 150 37.19 -6.08 5.04
N TRP A 151 38.17 -5.43 4.42
CA TRP A 151 38.17 -3.98 4.21
C TRP A 151 37.06 -3.57 3.18
N ILE A 152 36.95 -4.30 2.06
CA ILE A 152 35.92 -4.03 1.03
C ILE A 152 34.53 -4.23 1.62
N ASP A 153 34.29 -5.40 2.24
CA ASP A 153 33.00 -5.76 2.82
C ASP A 153 32.62 -4.79 3.97
N GLY A 154 33.55 -4.48 4.85
CA GLY A 154 33.33 -3.53 5.94
C GLY A 154 33.01 -2.11 5.47
N ARG A 155 33.71 -1.64 4.43
CA ARG A 155 33.42 -0.33 3.81
C ARG A 155 32.05 -0.33 3.11
N TRP A 156 31.66 -1.45 2.51
CA TRP A 156 30.35 -1.62 1.90
C TRP A 156 29.25 -1.63 2.96
N MET A 157 29.38 -2.49 3.96
CA MET A 157 28.40 -2.60 5.05
C MET A 157 28.25 -1.29 5.84
N ALA A 158 29.31 -0.53 6.04
CA ALA A 158 29.27 0.75 6.75
C ALA A 158 28.33 1.78 6.09
N LYS A 159 28.03 1.65 4.80
CA LYS A 159 27.07 2.50 4.11
C LYS A 159 25.61 2.23 4.55
N TYR A 160 25.32 1.03 5.03
CA TYR A 160 23.97 0.58 5.40
C TYR A 160 23.78 0.46 6.92
N THR A 161 24.87 0.29 7.67
CA THR A 161 24.82 0.14 9.14
C THR A 161 25.04 1.45 9.89
N ARG A 162 25.71 2.43 9.27
CA ARG A 162 25.83 3.77 9.83
C ARG A 162 24.70 4.64 9.32
N LEU A 163 23.55 4.55 9.97
CA LEU A 163 22.48 5.53 9.80
C LEU A 163 23.03 6.88 10.32
N ASN A 164 23.45 7.73 9.41
CA ASN A 164 23.83 9.10 9.75
C ASN A 164 22.49 9.84 9.97
N MET A 165 22.13 10.03 11.23
CA MET A 165 20.98 10.86 11.64
C MET A 165 21.26 12.36 11.43
N ALA A 166 22.37 12.73 10.79
CA ALA A 166 22.55 14.08 10.28
C ALA A 166 21.47 14.35 9.21
N PRO A 167 20.85 15.53 9.18
CA PRO A 167 19.98 15.91 8.10
C PRO A 167 20.69 15.62 6.78
N PRO A 168 20.00 15.12 5.75
CA PRO A 168 20.62 14.83 4.47
C PRO A 168 21.40 16.08 4.06
N PRO A 169 22.67 15.94 3.61
CA PRO A 169 23.38 17.07 3.06
C PRO A 169 22.47 17.69 2.01
N ALA A 170 22.36 19.01 2.03
CA ALA A 170 21.62 19.75 1.01
C ALA A 170 21.90 19.08 -0.33
N PRO A 171 20.87 18.73 -1.13
CA PRO A 171 21.04 17.98 -2.35
C PRO A 171 22.16 18.66 -3.13
N ARG A 172 23.26 17.93 -3.39
CA ARG A 172 24.32 18.45 -4.25
C ARG A 172 23.63 18.84 -5.54
N PRO A 173 23.86 20.07 -6.07
CA PRO A 173 23.36 20.41 -7.38
C PRO A 173 23.76 19.25 -8.29
N LEU A 174 22.78 18.59 -8.88
CA LEU A 174 23.05 17.54 -9.85
C LEU A 174 23.85 18.24 -10.95
N SER A 175 25.10 17.80 -11.14
CA SER A 175 25.99 18.43 -12.10
C SER A 175 25.33 18.37 -13.48
N GLY A 176 24.91 19.52 -13.97
CA GLY A 176 24.16 19.67 -15.23
C GLY A 176 22.76 20.24 -15.10
N LEU A 177 22.16 20.26 -13.91
CA LEU A 177 21.02 21.11 -13.63
C LEU A 177 21.55 22.44 -13.13
N GLN A 178 21.31 23.50 -13.88
CA GLN A 178 21.53 24.87 -13.38
C GLN A 178 20.62 25.02 -12.15
N PRO A 179 21.03 25.79 -11.11
CA PRO A 179 20.14 26.15 -10.00
C PRO A 179 18.79 26.74 -10.44
N ALA A 180 18.70 27.21 -11.69
CA ALA A 180 17.45 27.65 -12.33
C ALA A 180 16.55 26.48 -12.76
N ASP A 181 17.07 25.27 -12.93
CA ASP A 181 16.29 24.07 -13.34
C ASP A 181 15.79 23.28 -12.11
N VAL A 182 16.45 23.39 -10.99
CA VAL A 182 15.93 23.17 -9.63
C VAL A 182 15.68 24.57 -9.09
N ALA A 183 14.74 25.26 -9.68
CA ALA A 183 14.35 26.55 -9.16
C ALA A 183 14.16 26.36 -7.68
N ASP A 184 14.89 27.13 -6.88
CA ASP A 184 14.47 27.43 -5.53
C ASP A 184 13.01 27.87 -5.69
N THR A 185 12.09 26.91 -5.53
CA THR A 185 10.67 27.14 -5.72
C THR A 185 10.17 28.26 -4.83
N ARG A 186 10.97 28.69 -3.85
CA ARG A 186 10.78 29.89 -3.02
C ARG A 186 11.08 31.19 -3.75
N ASN A 187 11.92 31.18 -4.80
CA ASN A 187 12.31 32.35 -5.60
C ASN A 187 11.80 32.30 -7.04
N ASP A 188 11.10 31.24 -7.47
CA ASP A 188 10.37 31.24 -8.73
C ASP A 188 9.26 32.28 -8.64
N PRO A 189 9.17 33.28 -9.56
CA PRO A 189 8.05 34.19 -9.61
C PRO A 189 6.68 33.51 -9.65
N ALA A 190 6.60 32.28 -10.19
CA ALA A 190 5.39 31.46 -10.15
C ALA A 190 5.10 30.94 -8.73
N PHE A 191 6.11 30.80 -7.86
CA PHE A 191 5.99 30.39 -6.43
C PHE A 191 6.08 31.55 -5.45
N SER A 192 6.74 32.65 -5.79
CA SER A 192 6.82 33.87 -4.98
C SER A 192 5.67 34.84 -5.27
N ALA A 193 4.95 34.64 -6.38
CA ALA A 193 3.68 35.31 -6.60
C ALA A 193 2.75 34.96 -5.43
N MET A 194 2.26 35.98 -4.77
CA MET A 194 1.27 35.95 -3.73
C MET A 194 0.25 34.84 -4.01
N ARG A 195 0.27 33.75 -3.21
CA ARG A 195 -0.75 32.70 -3.33
C ARG A 195 -2.10 33.35 -3.10
N CYS A 196 -2.91 33.43 -4.14
CA CYS A 196 -4.30 33.79 -3.98
C CYS A 196 -4.97 32.73 -3.13
N LEU A 197 -5.32 33.09 -1.89
CA LEU A 197 -6.17 32.29 -1.05
C LEU A 197 -7.62 32.45 -1.53
N GLY A 198 -8.39 31.38 -1.52
CA GLY A 198 -9.76 31.38 -2.03
C GLY A 198 -9.84 30.95 -3.51
N CYS A 199 -10.71 31.58 -4.29
CA CYS A 199 -10.99 31.15 -5.69
C CYS A 199 -9.77 31.10 -6.60
N GLY A 200 -8.70 31.83 -6.31
CA GLY A 200 -7.45 31.82 -7.07
C GLY A 200 -6.53 30.61 -6.79
N ALA A 201 -6.88 29.78 -5.77
CA ALA A 201 -6.15 28.55 -5.46
C ALA A 201 -6.58 27.34 -6.32
N LYS A 202 -7.54 27.49 -7.24
CA LYS A 202 -7.99 26.39 -8.12
C LYS A 202 -6.88 25.93 -9.06
N THR A 203 -6.79 24.64 -9.27
CA THR A 203 -6.00 24.06 -10.38
C THR A 203 -6.49 24.62 -11.72
N SER A 204 -5.59 24.89 -12.68
CA SER A 204 -5.97 25.45 -13.97
C SER A 204 -6.97 24.53 -14.69
N HIS A 205 -7.92 25.14 -15.41
CA HIS A 205 -8.94 24.41 -16.19
C HIS A 205 -8.29 23.41 -17.18
N GLU A 206 -7.20 23.80 -17.85
CA GLU A 206 -6.50 22.93 -18.79
C GLU A 206 -5.88 21.70 -18.08
N THR A 207 -5.18 21.92 -16.97
CA THR A 207 -4.59 20.82 -16.18
C THR A 207 -5.65 19.86 -15.69
N LEU A 208 -6.77 20.36 -15.14
CA LEU A 208 -7.87 19.54 -14.66
C LEU A 208 -8.51 18.73 -15.78
N SER A 209 -8.82 19.39 -16.90
CA SER A 209 -9.49 18.75 -18.05
C SER A 209 -8.65 17.64 -18.67
N LEU A 210 -7.35 17.89 -18.91
CA LEU A 210 -6.44 16.89 -19.45
C LEU A 210 -6.21 15.73 -18.45
N SER A 211 -6.08 16.04 -17.16
CA SER A 211 -5.90 14.99 -16.13
C SER A 211 -7.11 14.08 -16.03
N LEU A 212 -8.34 14.61 -16.10
CA LEU A 212 -9.57 13.82 -16.09
C LEU A 212 -9.70 12.94 -17.35
N GLN A 213 -9.35 13.47 -18.53
CA GLN A 213 -9.37 12.68 -19.77
C GLN A 213 -8.40 11.50 -19.69
N ASP A 214 -7.15 11.75 -19.29
CA ASP A 214 -6.13 10.72 -19.14
C ASP A 214 -6.53 9.71 -18.04
N ALA A 215 -7.12 10.18 -16.93
CA ALA A 215 -7.59 9.33 -15.84
C ALA A 215 -8.72 8.37 -16.28
N VAL A 216 -9.66 8.84 -17.09
CA VAL A 216 -10.74 8.00 -17.68
C VAL A 216 -10.16 6.90 -18.57
N LEU A 217 -9.14 7.22 -19.37
CA LEU A 217 -8.48 6.24 -20.22
C LEU A 217 -7.77 5.17 -19.37
N ILE A 218 -7.02 5.59 -18.37
CA ILE A 218 -6.34 4.66 -17.44
C ILE A 218 -7.34 3.78 -16.71
N ALA A 219 -8.42 4.35 -16.15
CA ALA A 219 -9.43 3.58 -15.43
C ALA A 219 -10.11 2.55 -16.34
N ARG A 220 -10.40 2.90 -17.60
CA ARG A 220 -10.95 1.99 -18.61
C ARG A 220 -9.98 0.85 -18.94
N ASP A 221 -8.70 1.15 -19.14
CA ASP A 221 -7.66 0.15 -19.42
C ASP A 221 -7.46 -0.82 -18.23
N LEU A 222 -7.74 -0.37 -17.01
CA LEU A 222 -7.75 -1.17 -15.79
C LEU A 222 -9.06 -1.93 -15.54
N GLY A 223 -10.03 -1.84 -16.46
CA GLY A 223 -11.26 -2.62 -16.44
C GLY A 223 -12.47 -1.95 -15.78
N ALA A 224 -12.42 -0.64 -15.50
CA ALA A 224 -13.59 0.10 -15.01
C ALA A 224 -14.74 0.03 -16.03
N ASP A 225 -15.97 -0.25 -15.54
CA ASP A 225 -17.17 -0.29 -16.39
C ASP A 225 -17.44 1.10 -16.99
N PRO A 226 -17.48 1.24 -18.34
CA PRO A 226 -17.66 2.52 -19.01
C PRO A 226 -18.95 3.26 -18.63
N ARG A 227 -19.99 2.53 -18.14
CA ARG A 227 -21.25 3.14 -17.69
C ARG A 227 -21.08 4.05 -16.47
N TYR A 228 -20.05 3.82 -15.67
CA TYR A 228 -19.74 4.57 -14.43
C TYR A 228 -18.53 5.48 -14.58
N LEU A 229 -18.01 5.64 -15.80
CA LEU A 229 -16.97 6.62 -16.09
C LEU A 229 -17.61 7.94 -16.55
N PRO A 230 -17.06 9.08 -16.15
CA PRO A 230 -17.59 10.39 -16.56
C PRO A 230 -17.53 10.55 -18.07
N VAL A 231 -18.53 11.18 -18.65
CA VAL A 231 -18.53 11.60 -20.05
C VAL A 231 -17.65 12.86 -20.18
N ALA A 232 -16.97 13.04 -21.32
CA ALA A 232 -16.13 14.20 -21.56
C ALA A 232 -16.88 15.52 -21.30
N GLY A 233 -16.26 16.43 -20.53
CA GLY A 233 -16.82 17.75 -20.22
C GLY A 233 -17.18 17.99 -18.74
N LEU A 234 -16.77 17.11 -17.81
CA LEU A 234 -16.93 17.32 -16.37
C LEU A 234 -15.99 18.45 -15.87
N ASN A 235 -16.46 19.68 -15.99
CA ASN A 235 -15.79 20.88 -15.43
C ASN A 235 -16.74 21.69 -14.52
N GLU A 236 -17.83 21.07 -14.07
CA GLU A 236 -18.83 21.73 -13.25
C GLU A 236 -18.57 21.50 -11.76
N ASP A 237 -18.67 22.56 -10.99
CA ASP A 237 -18.56 22.50 -9.51
C ASP A 237 -19.84 21.91 -8.88
N SER A 238 -20.93 21.80 -9.65
CA SER A 238 -22.22 21.30 -9.16
C SER A 238 -22.81 20.27 -10.13
N ALA A 239 -23.63 19.36 -9.59
CA ALA A 239 -24.35 18.36 -10.36
C ALA A 239 -25.85 18.43 -10.10
N ILE A 240 -26.67 18.24 -11.14
CA ILE A 240 -28.11 18.09 -11.01
C ILE A 240 -28.39 16.60 -10.88
N LEU A 241 -28.87 16.16 -9.73
CA LEU A 241 -29.21 14.78 -9.45
C LEU A 241 -30.73 14.60 -9.42
N PRO A 242 -31.28 13.52 -10.02
CA PRO A 242 -32.69 13.21 -9.89
C PRO A 242 -33.03 12.90 -8.43
N ALA A 243 -34.16 13.39 -7.95
CA ALA A 243 -34.68 13.00 -6.65
C ALA A 243 -35.04 11.49 -6.69
N PRO A 244 -34.80 10.72 -5.61
CA PRO A 244 -35.21 9.33 -5.55
C PRO A 244 -36.71 9.23 -5.66
N ALA A 245 -37.22 8.24 -6.44
CA ALA A 245 -38.65 8.01 -6.61
C ALA A 245 -39.28 7.48 -5.32
N SER A 246 -38.50 6.83 -4.44
CA SER A 246 -38.91 6.31 -3.13
C SER A 246 -37.68 6.07 -2.26
N GLY A 247 -37.87 5.97 -0.93
CA GLY A 247 -36.81 5.74 0.04
C GLY A 247 -36.10 7.03 0.45
N ASP A 248 -34.97 6.86 1.13
CA ASP A 248 -34.15 7.95 1.68
C ASP A 248 -32.96 8.27 0.77
N LEU A 249 -32.65 9.55 0.63
CA LEU A 249 -31.36 10.02 0.11
C LEU A 249 -30.35 10.01 1.26
N VAL A 250 -29.21 9.40 1.03
CA VAL A 250 -28.09 9.33 2.00
C VAL A 250 -26.89 10.05 1.41
N GLN A 251 -26.30 10.95 2.20
CA GLN A 251 -25.10 11.70 1.80
C GLN A 251 -24.05 11.63 2.90
N SER A 252 -22.79 11.53 2.49
CA SER A 252 -21.63 11.68 3.38
C SER A 252 -20.49 12.40 2.67
N VAL A 253 -19.50 12.84 3.45
CA VAL A 253 -18.28 13.47 2.95
C VAL A 253 -17.10 13.08 3.82
N ASP A 254 -16.06 12.54 3.17
CA ASP A 254 -14.80 12.22 3.80
C ASP A 254 -13.62 12.71 2.97
N VAL A 255 -12.58 13.16 3.68
CA VAL A 255 -11.31 13.61 3.10
C VAL A 255 -10.16 12.99 3.90
N ILE A 256 -9.21 12.36 3.21
CA ILE A 256 -8.00 11.82 3.83
C ILE A 256 -6.77 12.60 3.36
N SER A 257 -5.80 12.75 4.27
CA SER A 257 -4.47 13.27 3.92
C SER A 257 -3.66 12.22 3.16
N GLU A 258 -2.56 12.64 2.55
CA GLU A 258 -1.62 11.78 1.83
C GLU A 258 -1.03 10.72 2.77
N ILE A 259 -1.63 9.52 2.78
CA ILE A 259 -1.19 8.35 3.57
C ILE A 259 -0.18 7.48 2.82
N THR A 260 -0.02 7.72 1.54
CA THR A 260 0.94 7.05 0.64
C THR A 260 1.41 8.03 -0.41
N THR A 261 2.65 7.89 -0.85
CA THR A 261 3.25 8.69 -1.93
C THR A 261 2.82 8.24 -3.33
N ASP A 262 2.04 7.18 -3.44
CA ASP A 262 1.43 6.72 -4.68
C ASP A 262 0.07 7.42 -4.90
N PRO A 263 -0.04 8.37 -5.85
CA PRO A 263 -1.28 9.11 -6.07
C PRO A 263 -2.43 8.21 -6.51
N PHE A 264 -2.16 7.15 -7.27
CA PHE A 264 -3.19 6.20 -7.71
C PHE A 264 -3.81 5.48 -6.52
N GLN A 265 -2.97 4.95 -5.62
CA GLN A 265 -3.44 4.30 -4.40
C GLN A 265 -4.17 5.28 -3.47
N LEU A 266 -3.66 6.51 -3.32
CA LEU A 266 -4.33 7.54 -2.53
C LEU A 266 -5.75 7.81 -3.04
N GLY A 267 -5.90 7.99 -4.34
CA GLY A 267 -7.20 8.24 -4.96
C GLY A 267 -8.17 7.06 -4.79
N ARG A 268 -7.68 5.84 -4.97
CA ARG A 268 -8.46 4.62 -4.77
C ARG A 268 -8.95 4.49 -3.33
N ILE A 269 -8.05 4.66 -2.35
CA ILE A 269 -8.37 4.57 -0.93
C ILE A 269 -9.35 5.67 -0.51
N ALA A 270 -9.16 6.92 -0.98
CA ALA A 270 -10.04 8.03 -0.65
C ALA A 270 -11.48 7.80 -1.14
N ALA A 271 -11.64 7.28 -2.35
CA ALA A 271 -12.96 6.94 -2.88
C ALA A 271 -13.61 5.79 -2.09
N VAL A 272 -12.88 4.71 -1.82
CA VAL A 272 -13.35 3.57 -1.01
C VAL A 272 -13.74 4.03 0.39
N HIS A 273 -12.94 4.90 1.01
CA HIS A 273 -13.19 5.43 2.35
C HIS A 273 -14.51 6.21 2.42
N ALA A 274 -14.71 7.17 1.51
CA ALA A 274 -15.94 7.96 1.48
C ALA A 274 -17.20 7.13 1.16
N LEU A 275 -17.08 6.15 0.26
CA LEU A 275 -18.19 5.25 -0.09
C LEU A 275 -18.61 4.34 1.08
N SER A 276 -17.71 4.10 2.04
CA SER A 276 -17.95 3.21 3.17
C SER A 276 -19.14 3.64 4.03
N ASP A 277 -19.31 4.95 4.25
CA ASP A 277 -20.44 5.52 4.98
C ASP A 277 -21.80 5.20 4.35
N LEU A 278 -21.87 5.21 3.01
CA LEU A 278 -23.11 4.84 2.33
C LEU A 278 -23.45 3.37 2.59
N TYR A 279 -22.47 2.48 2.49
CA TYR A 279 -22.68 1.06 2.80
C TYR A 279 -23.05 0.84 4.27
N ALA A 280 -22.42 1.57 5.19
CA ALA A 280 -22.75 1.53 6.62
C ALA A 280 -24.17 2.01 6.92
N ALA A 281 -24.74 2.85 6.05
CA ALA A 281 -26.13 3.30 6.12
C ALA A 281 -27.12 2.39 5.34
N ASN A 282 -26.69 1.23 4.82
CA ASN A 282 -27.43 0.37 3.89
C ASN A 282 -27.89 1.11 2.61
N ALA A 283 -27.13 2.09 2.15
CA ALA A 283 -27.41 2.84 0.95
C ALA A 283 -26.57 2.33 -0.23
N LEU A 284 -27.17 2.29 -1.40
CA LEU A 284 -26.50 2.00 -2.66
C LEU A 284 -25.88 3.29 -3.20
N PRO A 285 -24.57 3.34 -3.41
CA PRO A 285 -23.90 4.48 -4.01
C PRO A 285 -24.46 4.81 -5.40
N GLN A 286 -24.53 6.10 -5.72
CA GLN A 286 -24.98 6.58 -7.03
C GLN A 286 -24.05 7.63 -7.61
N HIS A 287 -23.66 8.64 -6.82
CA HIS A 287 -22.92 9.79 -7.30
C HIS A 287 -21.82 10.20 -6.32
N ALA A 288 -20.76 10.81 -6.85
CA ALA A 288 -19.67 11.38 -6.08
C ALA A 288 -19.25 12.74 -6.65
N LEU A 289 -18.92 13.68 -5.76
CA LEU A 289 -18.22 14.92 -6.06
C LEU A 289 -16.81 14.82 -5.47
N ALA A 290 -15.78 15.02 -6.27
CA ALA A 290 -14.40 14.96 -5.80
C ALA A 290 -14.00 16.23 -5.04
N ILE A 291 -13.21 16.07 -3.98
CA ILE A 291 -12.57 17.15 -3.21
C ILE A 291 -11.08 16.86 -3.19
N ILE A 292 -10.32 17.50 -4.08
CA ILE A 292 -8.91 17.22 -4.28
C ILE A 292 -8.08 18.46 -3.96
N ASN A 293 -7.17 18.32 -3.02
CA ASN A 293 -6.17 19.33 -2.72
C ASN A 293 -4.80 18.82 -3.17
N MET A 294 -4.09 19.62 -3.95
CA MET A 294 -2.78 19.25 -4.48
C MET A 294 -1.69 20.10 -3.84
N ALA A 295 -0.60 19.47 -3.42
CA ALA A 295 0.60 20.20 -3.06
C ALA A 295 1.17 20.93 -4.29
N PRO A 296 1.77 22.13 -4.13
CA PRO A 296 2.36 22.87 -5.23
C PRO A 296 3.49 22.06 -5.88
N ALA A 297 3.42 21.95 -7.19
CA ALA A 297 4.42 21.26 -7.99
C ALA A 297 4.53 21.93 -9.37
N ARG A 298 5.54 21.56 -10.16
CA ARG A 298 5.58 21.93 -11.60
C ARG A 298 4.30 21.42 -12.25
N ILE A 299 3.80 22.17 -13.23
CA ILE A 299 2.48 21.91 -13.85
C ILE A 299 2.38 20.52 -14.50
N ASP A 300 3.46 20.02 -15.09
CA ASP A 300 3.54 18.68 -15.67
C ASP A 300 3.50 17.56 -14.60
N LEU A 301 4.18 17.75 -13.48
CA LEU A 301 4.15 16.82 -12.36
C LEU A 301 2.79 16.86 -11.65
N GLN A 302 2.23 18.04 -11.42
CA GLN A 302 0.91 18.22 -10.83
C GLN A 302 -0.17 17.55 -11.69
N ARG A 303 -0.10 17.73 -13.01
CA ARG A 303 -0.98 17.04 -13.96
C ARG A 303 -0.84 15.52 -13.85
N GLN A 304 0.38 14.98 -13.82
CA GLN A 304 0.62 13.56 -13.72
C GLN A 304 0.07 12.99 -12.39
N GLN A 305 0.33 13.65 -11.27
CA GLN A 305 -0.17 13.25 -9.96
C GLN A 305 -1.70 13.27 -9.93
N LEU A 306 -2.33 14.33 -10.42
CA LEU A 306 -3.79 14.46 -10.49
C LEU A 306 -4.40 13.38 -11.39
N THR A 307 -3.78 13.09 -12.54
CA THR A 307 -4.21 12.03 -13.45
C THR A 307 -4.22 10.67 -12.73
N GLN A 308 -3.13 10.32 -12.06
CA GLN A 308 -3.04 9.03 -11.34
C GLN A 308 -4.03 8.96 -10.18
N LEU A 309 -4.14 10.01 -9.39
CA LEU A 309 -5.08 10.08 -8.28
C LEU A 309 -6.52 9.89 -8.76
N MET A 310 -6.90 10.62 -9.81
CA MET A 310 -8.25 10.51 -10.39
C MET A 310 -8.48 9.15 -11.06
N ALA A 311 -7.48 8.53 -11.67
CA ALA A 311 -7.61 7.19 -12.26
C ALA A 311 -7.90 6.14 -11.17
N GLY A 312 -7.19 6.15 -10.04
CA GLY A 312 -7.46 5.28 -8.90
C GLY A 312 -8.86 5.51 -8.31
N SER A 313 -9.26 6.78 -8.19
CA SER A 313 -10.59 7.16 -7.72
C SER A 313 -11.71 6.65 -8.64
N LEU A 314 -11.57 6.86 -9.94
CA LEU A 314 -12.56 6.43 -10.93
C LEU A 314 -12.71 4.91 -10.98
N LEU A 315 -11.62 4.17 -10.80
CA LEU A 315 -11.68 2.72 -10.69
C LEU A 315 -12.54 2.29 -9.50
N ALA A 316 -12.29 2.85 -8.30
CA ALA A 316 -13.04 2.53 -7.10
C ALA A 316 -14.51 2.96 -7.18
N LEU A 317 -14.80 4.12 -7.78
CA LEU A 317 -16.19 4.58 -8.00
C LEU A 317 -16.93 3.67 -8.98
N ALA A 318 -16.27 3.24 -10.06
CA ALA A 318 -16.87 2.33 -11.04
C ALA A 318 -17.16 0.94 -10.44
N ASP A 319 -16.26 0.41 -9.63
CA ASP A 319 -16.46 -0.83 -8.87
C ASP A 319 -17.69 -0.73 -7.95
N ALA A 320 -17.91 0.45 -7.35
CA ALA A 320 -19.07 0.77 -6.52
C ALA A 320 -20.33 1.14 -7.31
N ARG A 321 -20.28 1.16 -8.64
CA ARG A 321 -21.36 1.62 -9.53
C ARG A 321 -21.78 3.08 -9.26
N ALA A 322 -20.86 3.92 -8.80
CA ALA A 322 -21.05 5.33 -8.54
C ALA A 322 -20.44 6.18 -9.66
N LEU A 323 -21.14 7.23 -10.06
CA LEU A 323 -20.69 8.13 -11.11
C LEU A 323 -20.03 9.37 -10.51
N LEU A 324 -18.83 9.74 -10.96
CA LEU A 324 -18.27 11.04 -10.67
C LEU A 324 -19.04 12.09 -11.47
N VAL A 325 -19.67 13.04 -10.78
CA VAL A 325 -20.54 14.05 -11.40
C VAL A 325 -20.02 15.48 -11.28
N GLY A 326 -18.86 15.69 -10.67
CA GLY A 326 -18.21 16.99 -10.51
C GLY A 326 -17.22 16.98 -9.36
N GLY A 327 -16.87 18.16 -8.87
CA GLY A 327 -16.00 18.30 -7.72
C GLY A 327 -15.24 19.62 -7.68
N HIS A 328 -14.27 19.68 -6.75
CA HIS A 328 -13.42 20.84 -6.55
C HIS A 328 -11.95 20.43 -6.45
N THR A 329 -11.07 21.17 -7.12
CA THR A 329 -9.63 20.96 -7.05
C THR A 329 -8.94 22.26 -6.66
N SER A 330 -8.11 22.22 -5.62
CA SER A 330 -7.37 23.40 -5.13
C SER A 330 -5.91 23.07 -4.84
N GLU A 331 -5.07 24.09 -4.77
CA GLU A 331 -3.69 24.00 -4.30
C GLU A 331 -3.61 24.33 -2.82
N THR A 332 -2.98 23.45 -2.05
CA THR A 332 -2.79 23.57 -0.59
C THR A 332 -1.37 23.14 -0.22
N ASP A 333 -0.98 23.31 1.05
CA ASP A 333 0.38 22.95 1.50
C ASP A 333 0.67 21.45 1.46
N ALA A 334 -0.38 20.60 1.48
CA ALA A 334 -0.25 19.15 1.43
C ALA A 334 -1.35 18.55 0.55
N THR A 335 -1.04 17.41 -0.08
CA THR A 335 -2.02 16.66 -0.87
C THR A 335 -3.06 16.00 0.04
N SER A 336 -4.33 16.10 -0.34
CA SER A 336 -5.42 15.34 0.25
C SER A 336 -6.47 15.01 -0.81
N ALA A 337 -7.20 13.93 -0.58
CA ALA A 337 -8.25 13.48 -1.48
C ALA A 337 -9.48 13.04 -0.69
N GLY A 338 -10.64 13.35 -1.20
CA GLY A 338 -11.90 12.94 -0.61
C GLY A 338 -13.07 13.10 -1.57
N PHE A 339 -14.24 12.70 -1.10
CA PHE A 339 -15.46 12.73 -1.90
C PHE A 339 -16.67 13.07 -1.04
N ALA A 340 -17.53 13.91 -1.59
CA ALA A 340 -18.91 13.99 -1.13
C ALA A 340 -19.70 12.95 -1.94
N VAL A 341 -20.27 11.96 -1.27
CA VAL A 341 -20.94 10.82 -1.90
C VAL A 341 -22.44 10.83 -1.62
N THR A 342 -23.20 10.40 -2.60
CA THR A 342 -24.67 10.33 -2.53
C THR A 342 -25.13 8.94 -2.94
N GLY A 343 -26.05 8.39 -2.17
CA GLY A 343 -26.68 7.11 -2.45
C GLY A 343 -28.14 7.10 -2.03
N THR A 344 -28.84 6.00 -2.32
CA THR A 344 -30.25 5.80 -1.94
C THR A 344 -30.42 4.54 -1.11
N ARG A 345 -31.35 4.59 -0.17
CA ARG A 345 -31.73 3.50 0.70
C ARG A 345 -33.23 3.27 0.62
N ALA A 346 -33.63 2.04 0.30
CA ALA A 346 -35.05 1.69 0.17
C ALA A 346 -35.75 1.56 1.53
N VAL A 347 -35.07 0.95 2.52
CA VAL A 347 -35.61 0.66 3.85
C VAL A 347 -34.57 0.96 4.91
N ALA A 348 -34.97 1.65 5.98
CA ALA A 348 -34.11 1.87 7.14
C ALA A 348 -33.80 0.54 7.88
N PRO A 349 -32.57 0.34 8.39
CA PRO A 349 -32.24 -0.85 9.17
C PRO A 349 -32.99 -0.88 10.50
N THR A 350 -33.27 -2.08 11.00
CA THR A 350 -33.95 -2.29 12.28
C THR A 350 -32.98 -2.84 13.31
N PRO A 351 -32.90 -2.25 14.53
CA PRO A 351 -32.06 -2.78 15.59
C PRO A 351 -32.44 -4.21 15.99
N PRO A 352 -31.45 -5.10 16.25
CA PRO A 352 -31.73 -6.43 16.77
C PRO A 352 -32.22 -6.34 18.23
N ARG A 353 -33.02 -7.32 18.67
CA ARG A 353 -33.51 -7.40 20.05
C ARG A 353 -32.62 -8.30 20.90
N LEU A 354 -32.66 -8.09 22.23
CA LEU A 354 -31.83 -8.87 23.18
C LEU A 354 -32.12 -10.37 23.09
N GLU A 355 -33.38 -10.75 22.93
CA GLU A 355 -33.82 -12.15 22.85
C GLU A 355 -33.28 -12.87 21.60
N GLN A 356 -32.76 -12.14 20.63
CA GLN A 356 -32.18 -12.66 19.40
C GLN A 356 -30.66 -12.95 19.55
N ASP A 357 -30.10 -12.81 20.76
CA ASP A 357 -28.66 -12.92 21.04
C ASP A 357 -27.80 -12.10 20.03
N PRO A 358 -27.90 -10.76 20.06
CA PRO A 358 -27.28 -9.90 19.04
C PRO A 358 -25.76 -9.92 19.14
N VAL A 359 -25.12 -10.21 18.03
CA VAL A 359 -23.66 -10.29 17.89
C VAL A 359 -23.10 -9.17 17.02
N LEU A 360 -21.80 -8.93 17.14
CA LEU A 360 -21.04 -8.01 16.32
C LEU A 360 -20.20 -8.79 15.30
N LEU A 361 -20.38 -8.48 14.04
CA LEU A 361 -19.65 -9.05 12.90
C LEU A 361 -18.81 -7.97 12.24
N ILE A 362 -17.51 -8.24 12.01
CA ILE A 362 -16.59 -7.34 11.30
C ILE A 362 -16.14 -7.94 9.96
N THR A 363 -15.97 -7.09 8.94
CA THR A 363 -15.72 -7.54 7.56
C THR A 363 -14.29 -7.35 7.06
N LYS A 364 -13.45 -6.62 7.80
CA LYS A 364 -12.03 -6.46 7.50
C LYS A 364 -11.19 -6.53 8.78
N PRO A 365 -9.90 -6.92 8.67
CA PRO A 365 -8.99 -6.88 9.80
C PRO A 365 -8.69 -5.44 10.23
N VAL A 366 -8.29 -5.27 11.50
CA VAL A 366 -7.87 -3.98 12.08
C VAL A 366 -6.36 -3.88 12.19
N GLY A 367 -5.84 -2.64 12.33
CA GLY A 367 -4.41 -2.37 12.48
C GLY A 367 -3.81 -1.42 11.44
N THR A 368 -4.64 -0.76 10.61
CA THR A 368 -4.13 0.16 9.58
C THR A 368 -3.36 1.33 10.20
N GLY A 369 -3.84 1.91 11.30
CA GLY A 369 -3.21 3.05 11.95
C GLY A 369 -1.83 2.71 12.54
N VAL A 370 -1.73 1.61 13.30
CA VAL A 370 -0.46 1.18 13.89
C VAL A 370 0.56 0.79 12.83
N ILE A 371 0.13 0.12 11.74
CA ILE A 371 1.05 -0.26 10.65
C ILE A 371 1.56 0.97 9.91
N MET A 372 0.70 1.94 9.58
CA MET A 372 1.12 3.18 8.93
C MET A 372 2.03 4.02 9.85
N ALA A 373 1.74 4.08 11.15
CA ALA A 373 2.62 4.71 12.13
C ALA A 373 4.00 4.02 12.21
N GLY A 374 4.03 2.69 12.19
CA GLY A 374 5.26 1.90 12.12
C GLY A 374 6.02 2.13 10.80
N GLY A 375 5.33 2.23 9.68
CA GLY A 375 5.91 2.56 8.38
C GLY A 375 6.59 3.93 8.36
N MET A 376 5.95 4.96 8.91
CA MET A 376 6.52 6.31 9.04
C MET A 376 7.77 6.35 9.93
N ARG A 377 7.88 5.43 10.90
CA ARG A 377 9.03 5.29 11.81
C ARG A 377 10.08 4.32 11.29
N LEU A 378 9.83 3.64 10.16
CA LEU A 378 10.67 2.59 9.59
C LEU A 378 10.75 1.33 10.47
N ASP A 379 9.77 1.10 11.33
CA ASP A 379 9.66 -0.06 12.21
C ASP A 379 8.79 -1.18 11.60
N ALA A 380 7.92 -0.85 10.63
CA ALA A 380 7.08 -1.82 9.94
C ALA A 380 7.81 -2.47 8.75
N GLN A 381 7.59 -3.75 8.54
CA GLN A 381 8.04 -4.45 7.33
C GLN A 381 7.23 -3.98 6.11
N GLY A 382 7.86 -3.90 4.94
CA GLY A 382 7.21 -3.45 3.70
C GLY A 382 5.96 -4.29 3.34
N GLU A 383 5.99 -5.60 3.58
CA GLU A 383 4.86 -6.50 3.35
C GLU A 383 3.65 -6.16 4.22
N TRP A 384 3.86 -5.71 5.47
CA TRP A 384 2.77 -5.27 6.36
C TRP A 384 2.14 -3.97 5.87
N VAL A 385 2.97 -3.03 5.41
CA VAL A 385 2.49 -1.77 4.83
C VAL A 385 1.69 -2.04 3.55
N THR A 386 2.16 -2.93 2.69
CA THR A 386 1.44 -3.36 1.47
C THR A 386 0.09 -3.99 1.83
N ALA A 387 0.05 -4.92 2.79
CA ALA A 387 -1.19 -5.56 3.22
C ALA A 387 -2.19 -4.54 3.81
N ALA A 388 -1.71 -3.52 4.52
CA ALA A 388 -2.55 -2.44 5.03
C ALA A 388 -3.12 -1.57 3.89
N LEU A 389 -2.29 -1.19 2.90
CA LEU A 389 -2.74 -0.44 1.72
C LEU A 389 -3.76 -1.24 0.88
N ASP A 390 -3.53 -2.53 0.68
CA ASP A 390 -4.45 -3.41 -0.04
C ASP A 390 -5.80 -3.53 0.69
N SER A 391 -5.78 -3.67 2.02
CA SER A 391 -6.99 -3.68 2.86
C SER A 391 -7.76 -2.35 2.78
N MET A 392 -7.05 -1.22 2.79
CA MET A 392 -7.65 0.11 2.64
C MET A 392 -8.26 0.32 1.25
N ALA A 393 -7.63 -0.22 0.21
CA ALA A 393 -8.09 -0.13 -1.18
C ALA A 393 -9.24 -1.11 -1.52
N LEU A 394 -9.53 -2.07 -0.63
CA LEU A 394 -10.65 -2.99 -0.79
C LEU A 394 -11.97 -2.31 -0.43
N GLY A 395 -12.91 -2.22 -1.38
CA GLY A 395 -14.24 -1.65 -1.18
C GLY A 395 -15.12 -2.49 -0.25
N ASN A 396 -16.02 -1.83 0.50
CA ASN A 396 -17.01 -2.49 1.35
C ASN A 396 -18.29 -2.92 0.59
N GLY A 397 -18.35 -2.73 -0.73
CA GLY A 397 -19.54 -3.03 -1.55
C GLY A 397 -19.95 -4.50 -1.48
N THR A 398 -19.03 -5.43 -1.73
CA THR A 398 -19.31 -6.88 -1.64
C THR A 398 -19.78 -7.26 -0.24
N ALA A 399 -19.20 -6.64 0.79
CA ALA A 399 -19.61 -6.84 2.17
C ALA A 399 -21.05 -6.39 2.41
N ALA A 400 -21.38 -5.21 1.92
CA ALA A 400 -22.73 -4.67 2.00
C ALA A 400 -23.75 -5.54 1.24
N ASP A 401 -23.40 -6.00 0.03
CA ASP A 401 -24.27 -6.88 -0.79
C ASP A 401 -24.60 -8.20 -0.05
N ILE A 402 -23.63 -8.80 0.66
CA ILE A 402 -23.82 -10.02 1.45
C ILE A 402 -24.71 -9.77 2.68
N LEU A 403 -24.61 -8.60 3.31
CA LEU A 403 -25.38 -8.23 4.50
C LEU A 403 -26.77 -7.67 4.16
N GLN A 404 -26.95 -7.15 2.94
CA GLN A 404 -28.18 -6.48 2.50
C GLN A 404 -29.48 -7.27 2.75
N PRO A 405 -29.52 -8.61 2.54
CA PRO A 405 -30.74 -9.39 2.81
C PRO A 405 -31.21 -9.32 4.26
N ASP A 406 -30.29 -9.17 5.20
CA ASP A 406 -30.56 -9.11 6.65
C ASP A 406 -30.83 -7.67 7.13
N ASN A 407 -30.53 -6.66 6.29
CA ASN A 407 -30.69 -5.22 6.55
C ASN A 407 -30.24 -4.79 7.96
N PRO A 408 -28.98 -5.11 8.39
CA PRO A 408 -28.52 -4.92 9.76
C PRO A 408 -28.29 -3.45 10.09
N MET A 409 -28.24 -3.14 11.39
CA MET A 409 -27.62 -1.92 11.85
C MET A 409 -26.11 -2.02 11.66
N MET A 410 -25.50 -1.07 10.97
CA MET A 410 -24.07 -1.07 10.66
C MET A 410 -23.42 0.28 10.95
N THR A 411 -22.11 0.25 11.08
CA THR A 411 -21.17 1.37 10.96
C THR A 411 -19.92 0.87 10.25
N ASP A 412 -19.20 1.73 9.58
CA ASP A 412 -17.82 1.41 9.19
C ASP A 412 -16.86 1.76 10.34
N VAL A 413 -15.72 1.10 10.37
CA VAL A 413 -14.71 1.29 11.42
C VAL A 413 -13.64 2.24 10.91
N THR A 414 -13.61 3.46 11.43
CA THR A 414 -12.70 4.51 10.97
C THR A 414 -11.88 5.15 12.11
N GLY A 415 -11.69 6.45 12.10
CA GLY A 415 -10.76 7.19 12.95
C GLY A 415 -10.92 7.02 14.47
N PHE A 416 -12.10 6.66 14.95
CA PHE A 416 -12.34 6.44 16.39
C PHE A 416 -11.95 5.06 16.90
N GLY A 417 -11.52 4.15 16.00
CA GLY A 417 -11.16 2.79 16.33
C GLY A 417 -12.37 1.88 16.61
N LEU A 418 -12.12 0.57 16.60
CA LEU A 418 -13.17 -0.45 16.72
C LEU A 418 -14.01 -0.29 17.99
N ALA A 419 -13.37 0.00 19.14
CA ALA A 419 -14.07 0.09 20.41
C ALA A 419 -15.15 1.18 20.43
N ARG A 420 -14.83 2.38 19.91
CA ARG A 420 -15.81 3.49 19.92
C ARG A 420 -16.91 3.27 18.89
N HIS A 421 -16.58 2.74 17.70
CA HIS A 421 -17.59 2.40 16.70
C HIS A 421 -18.54 1.30 17.21
N ALA A 422 -18.02 0.29 17.92
CA ALA A 422 -18.85 -0.77 18.53
C ALA A 422 -19.81 -0.19 19.58
N LEU A 423 -19.34 0.73 20.42
CA LEU A 423 -20.20 1.40 21.41
C LEU A 423 -21.27 2.29 20.75
N ASN A 424 -20.90 3.08 19.76
CA ASN A 424 -21.85 3.91 19.01
C ASN A 424 -22.95 3.04 18.35
N LEU A 425 -22.53 1.88 17.81
CA LEU A 425 -23.47 0.92 17.23
C LEU A 425 -24.38 0.29 18.27
N ALA A 426 -23.84 -0.06 19.45
CA ALA A 426 -24.63 -0.55 20.58
C ALA A 426 -25.68 0.46 21.04
N GLU A 427 -25.29 1.74 21.21
CA GLU A 427 -26.20 2.81 21.58
C GLU A 427 -27.33 2.97 20.55
N ARG A 428 -27.00 2.94 19.25
CA ARG A 428 -28.00 2.99 18.16
C ARG A 428 -28.94 1.76 18.16
N CYS A 429 -28.48 0.64 18.71
CA CYS A 429 -29.26 -0.59 18.92
C CYS A 429 -29.93 -0.65 20.29
N HIS A 430 -29.89 0.42 21.11
CA HIS A 430 -30.45 0.53 22.45
C HIS A 430 -29.80 -0.41 23.50
N PHE A 431 -28.49 -0.69 23.34
CA PHE A 431 -27.68 -1.41 24.29
C PHE A 431 -26.70 -0.48 25.01
N THR A 432 -26.29 -0.85 26.25
CA THR A 432 -25.43 -0.01 27.10
C THR A 432 -23.94 -0.33 26.95
N GLY A 433 -23.58 -1.45 26.30
CA GLY A 433 -22.19 -1.86 26.14
C GLY A 433 -22.03 -2.99 25.14
N VAL A 434 -20.78 -3.41 24.98
CA VAL A 434 -20.38 -4.52 24.11
C VAL A 434 -19.36 -5.41 24.81
N GLU A 435 -19.44 -6.69 24.55
CA GLU A 435 -18.39 -7.66 24.90
C GLU A 435 -17.65 -8.04 23.61
N ILE A 436 -16.32 -7.84 23.60
CA ILE A 436 -15.46 -8.18 22.45
C ILE A 436 -14.53 -9.33 22.86
N THR A 437 -14.53 -10.40 22.08
CA THR A 437 -13.59 -11.51 22.19
C THR A 437 -12.30 -11.14 21.47
N LEU A 438 -11.26 -10.70 22.20
CA LEU A 438 -10.01 -10.18 21.61
C LEU A 438 -9.36 -11.16 20.63
N SER A 439 -9.39 -12.47 20.95
CA SER A 439 -8.81 -13.52 20.08
C SER A 439 -9.59 -13.72 18.76
N ALA A 440 -10.82 -13.23 18.68
CA ALA A 440 -11.63 -13.30 17.47
C ALA A 440 -11.46 -12.08 16.57
N VAL A 441 -10.89 -10.98 17.06
CA VAL A 441 -10.67 -9.77 16.24
C VAL A 441 -9.60 -10.05 15.19
N PRO A 442 -9.92 -10.00 13.89
CA PRO A 442 -8.94 -10.23 12.84
C PRO A 442 -7.95 -9.06 12.79
N LEU A 443 -6.66 -9.38 12.72
CA LEU A 443 -5.58 -8.40 12.68
C LEU A 443 -4.86 -8.42 11.34
N LEU A 444 -4.46 -7.25 10.88
CA LEU A 444 -3.52 -7.14 9.76
C LEU A 444 -2.15 -7.72 10.14
N PRO A 445 -1.42 -8.32 9.18
CA PRO A 445 -0.07 -8.82 9.44
C PRO A 445 0.82 -7.76 10.08
N GLY A 446 1.51 -8.11 11.16
CA GLY A 446 2.41 -7.22 11.89
C GLY A 446 1.75 -6.27 12.89
N ALA A 447 0.42 -6.05 12.87
CA ALA A 447 -0.24 -5.12 13.78
C ALA A 447 -0.03 -5.48 15.26
N GLY A 448 -0.17 -6.77 15.62
CA GLY A 448 0.10 -7.26 16.97
C GLY A 448 1.54 -7.04 17.41
N ILE A 449 2.51 -7.32 16.53
CA ILE A 449 3.94 -7.14 16.80
C ILE A 449 4.26 -5.67 17.08
N LEU A 450 3.76 -4.76 16.23
CA LEU A 450 4.01 -3.33 16.38
C LEU A 450 3.39 -2.76 17.66
N VAL A 451 2.17 -3.19 18.00
CA VAL A 451 1.53 -2.74 19.24
C VAL A 451 2.24 -3.25 20.49
N GLU A 452 2.79 -4.46 20.48
CA GLU A 452 3.64 -5.00 21.55
C GLU A 452 4.96 -4.23 21.70
N GLN A 453 5.51 -3.75 20.62
CA GLN A 453 6.69 -2.87 20.60
C GLN A 453 6.39 -1.43 21.06
N GLY A 454 5.14 -1.12 21.39
CA GLY A 454 4.74 0.22 21.84
C GLY A 454 4.43 1.20 20.71
N ILE A 455 4.39 0.77 19.46
CA ILE A 455 4.00 1.64 18.33
C ILE A 455 2.50 1.95 18.46
N ARG A 456 2.17 3.22 18.29
CA ARG A 456 0.80 3.75 18.34
C ARG A 456 0.63 4.84 17.29
N SER A 457 -0.58 5.00 16.77
CA SER A 457 -0.96 6.15 15.95
C SER A 457 -1.18 7.40 16.80
N SER A 458 -1.23 8.56 16.17
CA SER A 458 -1.40 9.85 16.87
C SER A 458 -2.76 10.00 17.56
N LEU A 459 -3.82 9.33 17.09
CA LEU A 459 -5.16 9.40 17.68
C LEU A 459 -5.42 8.32 18.75
N HIS A 460 -4.53 7.35 18.90
CA HIS A 460 -4.70 6.21 19.79
C HIS A 460 -5.05 6.63 21.23
N ASP A 461 -4.26 7.54 21.82
CA ASP A 461 -4.44 7.94 23.22
C ASP A 461 -5.77 8.65 23.45
N ALA A 462 -6.19 9.49 22.50
CA ALA A 462 -7.49 10.15 22.54
C ALA A 462 -8.65 9.13 22.45
N ASN A 463 -8.55 8.18 21.54
CA ASN A 463 -9.52 7.10 21.39
C ASN A 463 -9.59 6.22 22.66
N ARG A 464 -8.42 5.90 23.23
CA ARG A 464 -8.31 5.11 24.46
C ARG A 464 -8.95 5.79 25.67
N ALA A 465 -8.80 7.13 25.76
CA ALA A 465 -9.38 7.90 26.87
C ALA A 465 -10.92 7.99 26.83
N ALA A 466 -11.53 7.77 25.66
CA ALA A 466 -12.98 7.85 25.45
C ALA A 466 -13.74 6.57 25.87
N VAL A 467 -13.03 5.47 26.13
CA VAL A 467 -13.64 4.13 26.36
C VAL A 467 -13.00 3.45 27.57
N ARG A 468 -13.82 2.81 28.40
CA ARG A 468 -13.37 1.95 29.50
C ARG A 468 -13.37 0.50 29.07
N LEU A 469 -12.27 -0.21 29.39
CA LEU A 469 -12.17 -1.67 29.28
C LEU A 469 -12.52 -2.32 30.61
N ALA A 470 -13.05 -3.53 30.55
CA ALA A 470 -13.14 -4.40 31.72
C ALA A 470 -11.73 -4.69 32.29
N ASP A 471 -11.67 -4.98 33.59
CA ASP A 471 -10.40 -5.09 34.33
C ASP A 471 -9.50 -6.24 33.83
N ASP A 472 -10.08 -7.33 33.35
CA ASP A 472 -9.39 -8.52 32.82
C ASP A 472 -8.64 -8.24 31.49
N SER A 473 -9.02 -7.21 30.76
CA SER A 473 -8.37 -6.80 29.50
C SER A 473 -7.26 -5.76 29.70
N ARG A 474 -7.09 -5.24 30.93
CA ARG A 474 -6.07 -4.22 31.21
C ARG A 474 -4.67 -4.81 31.12
N GLY A 475 -3.79 -4.14 30.37
CA GLY A 475 -2.40 -4.57 30.19
C GLY A 475 -2.19 -5.59 29.07
N ASN A 476 -3.25 -6.00 28.36
CA ASN A 476 -3.10 -6.79 27.15
C ASN A 476 -2.74 -5.88 25.97
N PRO A 477 -1.54 -6.00 25.36
CA PRO A 477 -1.15 -5.14 24.22
C PRO A 477 -2.11 -5.23 23.04
N ILE A 478 -2.70 -6.40 22.79
CA ILE A 478 -3.64 -6.61 21.67
C ILE A 478 -4.94 -5.83 21.90
N ALA A 479 -5.36 -5.62 23.15
CA ALA A 479 -6.54 -4.81 23.45
C ALA A 479 -6.37 -3.34 23.01
N GLU A 480 -5.13 -2.86 22.91
CA GLU A 480 -4.84 -1.50 22.45
C GLU A 480 -5.19 -1.31 20.95
N LEU A 481 -5.24 -2.38 20.15
CA LEU A 481 -5.68 -2.32 18.75
C LEU A 481 -7.17 -2.00 18.60
N LEU A 482 -7.98 -2.15 19.64
CA LEU A 482 -9.38 -1.71 19.63
C LEU A 482 -9.51 -0.18 19.52
N PHE A 483 -8.47 0.57 19.88
CA PHE A 483 -8.41 2.04 19.85
C PHE A 483 -7.61 2.58 18.67
N ASP A 484 -7.01 1.67 17.86
CA ASP A 484 -6.26 2.06 16.68
C ASP A 484 -7.20 2.65 15.62
N PRO A 485 -6.96 3.90 15.15
CA PRO A 485 -7.76 4.48 14.09
C PRO A 485 -7.58 3.67 12.80
N GLN A 486 -8.68 3.43 12.09
CA GLN A 486 -8.66 2.74 10.81
C GLN A 486 -8.89 3.73 9.67
N THR A 487 -8.12 3.61 8.61
CA THR A 487 -8.42 4.24 7.32
C THR A 487 -9.09 3.21 6.44
N SER A 488 -10.26 3.52 5.92
CA SER A 488 -11.02 2.61 5.05
C SER A 488 -11.24 1.22 5.65
N GLY A 489 -11.60 1.17 6.93
CA GLY A 489 -11.84 -0.07 7.67
C GLY A 489 -13.05 -0.85 7.15
N GLY A 490 -13.33 -1.99 7.80
CA GLY A 490 -14.46 -2.84 7.46
C GLY A 490 -15.79 -2.31 8.00
N LEU A 491 -16.88 -2.92 7.54
CA LEU A 491 -18.19 -2.75 8.14
C LEU A 491 -18.23 -3.53 9.46
N LEU A 492 -18.83 -2.91 10.47
CA LEU A 492 -19.19 -3.53 11.74
C LEU A 492 -20.71 -3.59 11.80
N ALA A 493 -21.26 -4.82 11.80
CA ALA A 493 -22.70 -5.05 11.77
C ALA A 493 -23.20 -5.66 13.08
N ALA A 494 -24.36 -5.20 13.55
CA ALA A 494 -25.10 -5.77 14.66
C ALA A 494 -26.29 -6.59 14.11
N LEU A 495 -26.27 -7.90 14.39
CA LEU A 495 -27.21 -8.88 13.85
C LEU A 495 -27.66 -9.87 14.93
N PRO A 496 -28.90 -10.42 14.82
CA PRO A 496 -29.22 -11.67 15.49
C PRO A 496 -28.18 -12.76 15.14
N ARG A 497 -27.78 -13.58 16.15
CA ARG A 497 -26.74 -14.61 15.96
C ARG A 497 -26.96 -15.50 14.75
N VAL A 498 -28.19 -16.00 14.58
CA VAL A 498 -28.52 -16.89 13.46
C VAL A 498 -28.29 -16.24 12.11
N GLN A 499 -28.62 -14.95 11.97
CA GLN A 499 -28.39 -14.20 10.72
C GLN A 499 -26.89 -13.94 10.52
N ALA A 500 -26.15 -13.63 11.59
CA ALA A 500 -24.70 -13.42 11.52
C ALA A 500 -23.97 -14.70 11.08
N GLU A 501 -24.33 -15.86 11.61
CA GLU A 501 -23.77 -17.16 11.21
C GLU A 501 -24.08 -17.46 9.73
N ALA A 502 -25.31 -17.27 9.30
CA ALA A 502 -25.67 -17.41 7.89
C ALA A 502 -24.94 -16.41 6.98
N ALA A 503 -24.68 -15.19 7.44
CA ALA A 503 -23.85 -14.22 6.71
C ALA A 503 -22.40 -14.68 6.58
N VAL A 504 -21.80 -15.24 7.65
CA VAL A 504 -20.45 -15.81 7.62
C VAL A 504 -20.36 -16.95 6.61
N ASP A 505 -21.35 -17.84 6.55
CA ASP A 505 -21.39 -18.93 5.57
C ASP A 505 -21.45 -18.40 4.13
N ARG A 506 -22.27 -17.38 3.87
CA ARG A 506 -22.31 -16.70 2.55
C ARG A 506 -20.95 -16.10 2.17
N TRP A 507 -20.23 -15.56 3.15
CA TRP A 507 -18.87 -14.98 2.95
C TRP A 507 -17.83 -16.02 2.59
N GLN A 508 -17.84 -17.13 3.32
CA GLN A 508 -16.91 -18.25 3.08
C GLN A 508 -17.12 -18.85 1.69
N ALA A 509 -18.35 -18.99 1.25
CA ALA A 509 -18.66 -19.43 -0.10
C ALA A 509 -18.12 -18.48 -1.19
N GLY A 510 -17.96 -17.18 -0.88
CA GLY A 510 -17.37 -16.15 -1.74
C GLY A 510 -15.85 -16.01 -1.62
N GLY A 511 -15.17 -16.83 -0.81
CA GLY A 511 -13.71 -16.77 -0.63
C GLY A 511 -13.21 -15.55 0.19
N GLN A 512 -14.10 -14.88 0.91
CA GLN A 512 -13.79 -13.75 1.78
C GLN A 512 -14.00 -14.14 3.25
N THR A 513 -13.50 -13.33 4.18
CA THR A 513 -13.63 -13.59 5.62
C THR A 513 -14.40 -12.47 6.31
N ALA A 514 -15.46 -12.84 7.03
CA ALA A 514 -16.09 -12.01 8.04
C ALA A 514 -16.10 -12.79 9.36
N VAL A 515 -15.98 -12.10 10.49
CA VAL A 515 -15.79 -12.74 11.79
C VAL A 515 -16.75 -12.14 12.81
N ILE A 516 -17.41 -13.02 13.58
CA ILE A 516 -18.15 -12.61 14.78
C ILE A 516 -17.13 -12.36 15.89
N ILE A 517 -17.04 -11.09 16.32
CA ILE A 517 -16.01 -10.63 17.26
C ILE A 517 -16.55 -10.36 18.69
N GLY A 518 -17.86 -10.46 18.88
CA GLY A 518 -18.44 -10.14 20.16
C GLY A 518 -19.96 -10.08 20.12
N ARG A 519 -20.55 -9.50 21.15
CA ARG A 519 -22.01 -9.35 21.30
C ARG A 519 -22.39 -8.00 21.92
N LEU A 520 -23.63 -7.58 21.70
CA LEU A 520 -24.24 -6.44 22.38
C LEU A 520 -24.74 -6.87 23.76
N THR A 521 -24.61 -6.02 24.77
CA THR A 521 -24.99 -6.33 26.14
C THR A 521 -25.55 -5.12 26.87
N ASN A 522 -26.41 -5.38 27.86
CA ASN A 522 -26.84 -4.40 28.85
C ASN A 522 -26.10 -4.57 30.20
N ALA A 523 -25.16 -5.52 30.28
CA ALA A 523 -24.31 -5.70 31.44
C ALA A 523 -23.05 -4.80 31.33
N TRP A 524 -22.55 -4.33 32.46
CA TRP A 524 -21.29 -3.54 32.52
C TRP A 524 -20.05 -4.46 32.55
N THR A 525 -19.95 -5.38 31.59
CA THR A 525 -18.94 -6.44 31.55
C THR A 525 -18.14 -6.37 30.25
N GLY A 526 -17.60 -5.38 29.80
CA GLY A 526 -16.88 -5.31 28.51
C GLY A 526 -16.39 -3.92 28.21
N LEU A 527 -16.75 -3.40 27.05
CA LEU A 527 -16.54 -1.99 26.70
C LEU A 527 -17.76 -1.17 27.10
N TYR A 528 -17.54 0.01 27.67
CA TYR A 528 -18.58 0.98 27.96
C TYR A 528 -18.05 2.42 27.83
N PRO A 529 -18.93 3.40 27.61
CA PRO A 529 -18.53 4.81 27.51
C PRO A 529 -17.85 5.30 28.78
N ASN A 530 -16.81 6.10 28.65
CA ASN A 530 -16.25 6.80 29.80
C ASN A 530 -17.20 7.92 30.17
N GLN A 531 -18.01 7.74 31.22
CA GLN A 531 -18.82 8.84 31.76
C GLN A 531 -17.83 9.86 32.35
N LYS A 532 -17.82 11.06 31.81
CA LYS A 532 -17.24 12.21 32.53
C LYS A 532 -18.16 12.46 33.72
N ASP A 533 -17.60 12.30 34.92
CA ASP A 533 -18.23 12.73 36.16
C ASP A 533 -18.60 14.22 36.12
#